data_bf7b16906dcdf0c1743cd03e67cc86cd
#
_entry.id   bf7b16906dcdf0c1743cd03e67cc86cd
#
_cell.length_a   1.000
_cell.length_b   1.000
_cell.length_c   1.000
_cell.angle_alpha   90.00
_cell.angle_beta   90.00
_cell.angle_gamma   90.00
#
_symmetry.space_group_name_H-M   'P 1'
#
loop_
_entity.id
_entity.type
_entity.pdbx_description
1 polymer ?
#
loop_
_entity_poly.entity_id
_entity_poly.type
_entity_poly.pdbx_seq_one_letter_code
_entity_poly.pdbx_strand_id
1 'polypeptide(L)'
;MKLKSMIYLCLEKMLSPCTDKIVCISKAEKASAEREHIAKDDKLALIPNGIDVNAVRTAVAKSRSELGIVEDAFVVGMIGRLSPQKAPDVFIRAAKLIHDEIPNSAFIIVGSGEEEEEVKAFAKENGLELVVTGWTDEPYSYLKVFDVAMLLSRWEGFGLAVVEYMAAEKNVVATKIDAIPTLVDDGVDGLLVEMDNPKDAAEKVLWLYRHPKEAVEMKSKALKKVIENYDISRVVDQHVEMFEELTGGK
;
A
#
# COMPACT_ATOMS: atom_id res chain seq x y z
N MET A 1 16.68 17.16 8.80
CA MET A 1 16.53 15.72 8.54
C MET A 1 17.84 14.93 8.71
N LYS A 2 18.93 15.27 8.04
CA LYS A 2 20.21 14.51 8.08
C LYS A 2 20.79 14.24 9.49
N LEU A 3 20.73 15.20 10.43
CA LEU A 3 21.30 15.04 11.77
C LEU A 3 20.54 14.00 12.61
N LYS A 4 19.20 14.02 12.59
CA LYS A 4 18.37 13.03 13.30
C LYS A 4 18.61 11.61 12.76
N SER A 5 18.66 11.45 11.44
CA SER A 5 18.94 10.17 10.79
C SER A 5 20.32 9.62 11.18
N MET A 6 21.35 10.48 11.24
CA MET A 6 22.70 10.07 11.70
C MET A 6 22.70 9.61 13.16
N ILE A 7 21.95 10.27 14.04
CA ILE A 7 21.85 9.88 15.45
C ILE A 7 21.21 8.50 15.57
N TYR A 8 20.08 8.25 14.88
CA TYR A 8 19.45 6.93 14.89
C TYR A 8 20.37 5.84 14.35
N LEU A 9 21.04 6.09 13.23
CA LEU A 9 22.01 5.17 12.65
C LEU A 9 23.16 4.82 13.63
N CYS A 10 23.68 5.82 14.34
CA CYS A 10 24.71 5.60 15.35
C CYS A 10 24.18 4.76 16.53
N LEU A 11 22.96 5.03 16.98
CA LEU A 11 22.32 4.27 18.06
C LEU A 11 22.09 2.81 17.65
N GLU A 12 21.58 2.54 16.46
CA GLU A 12 21.37 1.19 15.96
C GLU A 12 22.70 0.42 15.88
N LYS A 13 23.75 1.02 15.31
CA LYS A 13 25.10 0.41 15.28
C LYS A 13 25.65 0.12 16.66
N MET A 14 25.41 1.01 17.62
CA MET A 14 25.90 0.86 18.99
C MET A 14 25.14 -0.25 19.75
N LEU A 15 23.84 -0.44 19.46
CA LEU A 15 22.99 -1.45 20.09
C LEU A 15 23.08 -2.84 19.42
N SER A 16 23.46 -2.88 18.15
CA SER A 16 23.57 -4.12 17.37
C SER A 16 24.42 -5.22 18.02
N PRO A 17 25.55 -4.96 18.70
CA PRO A 17 26.27 -6.02 19.42
C PRO A 17 25.47 -6.72 20.51
N CYS A 18 24.52 -5.99 21.14
CA CYS A 18 23.66 -6.48 22.23
C CYS A 18 22.37 -7.12 21.72
N THR A 19 22.18 -7.22 20.41
CA THR A 19 20.99 -7.77 19.76
C THR A 19 21.33 -9.11 19.11
N ASP A 20 20.53 -10.13 19.30
CA ASP A 20 20.74 -11.46 18.71
C ASP A 20 20.34 -11.47 17.23
N LYS A 21 19.15 -10.95 16.90
CA LYS A 21 18.65 -10.79 15.52
C LYS A 21 17.98 -9.43 15.33
N ILE A 22 18.10 -8.91 14.13
CA ILE A 22 17.42 -7.70 13.65
C ILE A 22 16.52 -8.13 12.49
N VAL A 23 15.20 -7.99 12.68
CA VAL A 23 14.23 -8.30 11.64
C VAL A 23 14.10 -7.12 10.69
N CYS A 24 14.39 -7.35 9.42
CA CYS A 24 14.14 -6.42 8.32
C CYS A 24 12.82 -6.82 7.65
N ILE A 25 11.88 -5.89 7.55
CA ILE A 25 10.54 -6.17 7.02
C ILE A 25 10.47 -6.15 5.50
N SER A 26 11.55 -5.74 4.82
CA SER A 26 11.64 -5.76 3.36
C SER A 26 13.07 -6.00 2.88
N LYS A 27 13.21 -6.47 1.63
CA LYS A 27 14.52 -6.61 0.98
C LYS A 27 15.26 -5.26 0.88
N ALA A 28 14.51 -4.17 0.67
CA ALA A 28 15.07 -2.81 0.61
C ALA A 28 15.64 -2.38 1.97
N GLU A 29 14.93 -2.69 3.05
CA GLU A 29 15.39 -2.40 4.41
C GLU A 29 16.63 -3.25 4.76
N LYS A 30 16.61 -4.56 4.45
CA LYS A 30 17.78 -5.43 4.65
C LYS A 30 19.00 -4.90 3.89
N ALA A 31 18.84 -4.59 2.61
CA ALA A 31 19.92 -4.01 1.80
C ALA A 31 20.42 -2.66 2.34
N SER A 32 19.52 -1.86 2.94
CA SER A 32 19.90 -0.63 3.62
C SER A 32 20.72 -0.91 4.88
N ALA A 33 20.29 -1.88 5.71
CA ALA A 33 21.01 -2.28 6.93
C ALA A 33 22.41 -2.82 6.62
N GLU A 34 22.54 -3.61 5.55
CA GLU A 34 23.83 -4.12 5.05
C GLU A 34 24.73 -2.97 4.57
N ARG A 35 24.23 -2.08 3.72
CA ARG A 35 24.96 -0.92 3.18
C ARG A 35 25.45 0.02 4.28
N GLU A 36 24.60 0.26 5.27
CA GLU A 36 24.93 1.11 6.41
C GLU A 36 25.75 0.38 7.49
N HIS A 37 26.02 -0.92 7.31
CA HIS A 37 26.73 -1.73 8.29
C HIS A 37 26.12 -1.66 9.71
N ILE A 38 24.80 -1.84 9.80
CA ILE A 38 24.06 -1.84 11.08
C ILE A 38 24.48 -3.03 11.93
N ALA A 39 24.54 -4.22 11.31
CA ALA A 39 24.94 -5.46 11.95
C ALA A 39 25.63 -6.39 10.94
N LYS A 40 26.17 -7.51 11.42
CA LYS A 40 26.65 -8.59 10.54
C LYS A 40 25.44 -9.25 9.86
N ASP A 41 25.66 -9.82 8.68
CA ASP A 41 24.59 -10.44 7.87
C ASP A 41 23.88 -11.60 8.58
N ASP A 42 24.62 -12.36 9.39
CA ASP A 42 24.08 -13.46 10.21
C ASP A 42 23.06 -12.99 11.29
N LYS A 43 23.08 -11.71 11.62
CA LYS A 43 22.08 -11.07 12.52
C LYS A 43 20.88 -10.47 11.79
N LEU A 44 20.94 -10.28 10.48
CA LEU A 44 19.87 -9.66 9.69
C LEU A 44 18.91 -10.73 9.17
N ALA A 45 17.74 -10.86 9.79
CA ALA A 45 16.66 -11.74 9.34
C ALA A 45 15.69 -10.95 8.43
N LEU A 46 15.30 -11.54 7.30
CA LEU A 46 14.26 -10.95 6.43
C LEU A 46 12.95 -11.65 6.72
N ILE A 47 12.07 -10.99 7.48
CA ILE A 47 10.72 -11.46 7.76
C ILE A 47 9.77 -10.32 7.41
N PRO A 48 8.98 -10.42 6.32
CA PRO A 48 8.10 -9.33 5.89
C PRO A 48 6.96 -9.13 6.89
N ASN A 49 6.32 -7.96 6.82
CA ASN A 49 5.04 -7.77 7.50
C ASN A 49 3.96 -8.64 6.86
N GLY A 50 3.08 -9.17 7.70
CA GLY A 50 1.92 -9.96 7.27
C GLY A 50 0.60 -9.24 7.52
N ILE A 51 -0.43 -9.69 6.81
CA ILE A 51 -1.81 -9.26 7.00
C ILE A 51 -2.72 -10.47 7.24
N ASP A 52 -3.84 -10.25 7.91
CA ASP A 52 -4.91 -11.26 7.98
C ASP A 52 -5.66 -11.29 6.64
N VAL A 53 -5.21 -12.16 5.74
CA VAL A 53 -5.81 -12.35 4.41
C VAL A 53 -7.28 -12.76 4.52
N ASN A 54 -7.64 -13.55 5.53
CA ASN A 54 -9.02 -13.98 5.73
C ASN A 54 -9.91 -12.80 6.14
N ALA A 55 -9.48 -11.95 7.07
CA ALA A 55 -10.21 -10.74 7.44
C ALA A 55 -10.47 -9.82 6.24
N VAL A 56 -9.45 -9.60 5.39
CA VAL A 56 -9.61 -8.80 4.16
C VAL A 56 -10.63 -9.45 3.22
N ARG A 57 -10.54 -10.77 2.99
CA ARG A 57 -11.39 -11.47 2.01
C ARG A 57 -12.83 -11.62 2.45
N THR A 58 -13.08 -11.80 3.76
CA THR A 58 -14.42 -11.98 4.31
C THR A 58 -15.12 -10.69 4.69
N ALA A 59 -14.45 -9.54 4.61
CA ALA A 59 -15.06 -8.25 4.86
C ALA A 59 -16.29 -8.03 3.96
N VAL A 60 -17.35 -7.54 4.56
CA VAL A 60 -18.60 -7.21 3.85
C VAL A 60 -18.45 -5.82 3.22
N ALA A 61 -18.69 -5.72 1.92
CA ALA A 61 -18.62 -4.44 1.21
C ALA A 61 -19.66 -3.46 1.73
N LYS A 62 -19.29 -2.17 1.87
CA LYS A 62 -20.28 -1.10 1.95
C LYS A 62 -21.10 -1.07 0.65
N SER A 63 -22.38 -0.74 0.73
CA SER A 63 -23.15 -0.53 -0.50
C SER A 63 -22.78 0.80 -1.14
N ARG A 64 -22.77 0.86 -2.46
CA ARG A 64 -22.50 2.10 -3.20
C ARG A 64 -23.53 3.17 -2.87
N SER A 65 -24.79 2.79 -2.64
CA SER A 65 -25.87 3.70 -2.25
C SER A 65 -25.66 4.34 -0.87
N GLU A 66 -25.11 3.61 0.12
CA GLU A 66 -24.72 4.19 1.43
C GLU A 66 -23.60 5.23 1.29
N LEU A 67 -22.77 5.09 0.27
CA LEU A 67 -21.66 6.01 -0.01
C LEU A 67 -22.09 7.16 -0.93
N GLY A 68 -23.33 7.18 -1.39
CA GLY A 68 -23.83 8.17 -2.36
C GLY A 68 -23.30 7.95 -3.78
N ILE A 69 -22.73 6.80 -4.08
CA ILE A 69 -22.09 6.46 -5.36
C ILE A 69 -23.10 5.73 -6.24
N VAL A 70 -23.20 6.10 -7.51
CA VAL A 70 -24.05 5.39 -8.48
C VAL A 70 -23.54 3.96 -8.70
N GLU A 71 -24.48 3.02 -8.94
CA GLU A 71 -24.19 1.58 -8.91
C GLU A 71 -23.14 1.13 -9.95
N ASP A 72 -23.14 1.74 -11.11
CA ASP A 72 -22.25 1.42 -12.24
C ASP A 72 -21.03 2.34 -12.35
N ALA A 73 -20.76 3.18 -11.35
CA ALA A 73 -19.58 4.04 -11.35
C ALA A 73 -18.28 3.22 -11.29
N PHE A 74 -17.25 3.68 -11.99
CA PHE A 74 -15.91 3.16 -11.84
C PHE A 74 -15.23 3.77 -10.61
N VAL A 75 -14.93 2.94 -9.60
CA VAL A 75 -14.49 3.41 -8.29
C VAL A 75 -12.98 3.28 -8.14
N VAL A 76 -12.31 4.39 -7.90
CA VAL A 76 -10.87 4.44 -7.60
C VAL A 76 -10.68 4.92 -6.16
N GLY A 77 -9.90 4.18 -5.37
CA GLY A 77 -9.74 4.51 -3.96
C GLY A 77 -8.33 4.43 -3.42
N MET A 78 -8.12 5.02 -2.26
CA MET A 78 -6.93 4.87 -1.44
C MET A 78 -7.29 4.67 0.03
N ILE A 79 -6.43 3.95 0.77
CA ILE A 79 -6.52 3.82 2.22
C ILE A 79 -5.24 4.39 2.82
N GLY A 80 -5.38 5.36 3.72
CA GLY A 80 -4.24 5.94 4.40
C GLY A 80 -4.52 7.30 5.02
N ARG A 81 -3.53 7.81 5.75
CA ARG A 81 -3.59 9.15 6.31
C ARG A 81 -3.52 10.20 5.19
N LEU A 82 -4.35 11.23 5.24
CA LEU A 82 -4.26 12.37 4.34
C LEU A 82 -3.11 13.29 4.81
N SER A 83 -1.90 12.92 4.41
CA SER A 83 -0.65 13.57 4.83
C SER A 83 0.32 13.63 3.65
N PRO A 84 1.35 14.50 3.70
CA PRO A 84 2.36 14.59 2.64
C PRO A 84 3.02 13.25 2.28
N GLN A 85 3.11 12.33 3.23
CA GLN A 85 3.63 10.99 3.00
C GLN A 85 2.78 10.20 2.00
N LYS A 86 1.46 10.18 2.21
CA LYS A 86 0.52 9.38 1.41
C LYS A 86 0.08 10.08 0.13
N ALA A 87 0.48 11.35 -0.05
CA ALA A 87 0.28 12.16 -1.25
C ALA A 87 -1.18 12.18 -1.75
N PRO A 88 -2.18 12.51 -0.91
CA PRO A 88 -3.56 12.63 -1.36
C PRO A 88 -3.74 13.77 -2.39
N ASP A 89 -2.83 14.73 -2.43
CA ASP A 89 -2.76 15.77 -3.44
C ASP A 89 -2.44 15.21 -4.84
N VAL A 90 -1.57 14.21 -4.93
CA VAL A 90 -1.29 13.49 -6.18
C VAL A 90 -2.48 12.61 -6.58
N PHE A 91 -3.10 11.93 -5.59
CA PHE A 91 -4.29 11.12 -5.81
C PHE A 91 -5.43 11.94 -6.43
N ILE A 92 -5.78 13.09 -5.84
CA ILE A 92 -6.93 13.88 -6.32
C ILE A 92 -6.68 14.53 -7.68
N ARG A 93 -5.43 14.88 -8.00
CA ARG A 93 -5.06 15.35 -9.35
C ARG A 93 -5.13 14.23 -10.39
N ALA A 94 -4.70 13.01 -10.03
CA ALA A 94 -4.91 11.84 -10.88
C ALA A 94 -6.40 11.54 -11.07
N ALA A 95 -7.20 11.64 -10.01
CA ALA A 95 -8.65 11.49 -10.04
C ALA A 95 -9.32 12.43 -11.05
N LYS A 96 -8.88 13.71 -11.11
CA LYS A 96 -9.38 14.66 -12.12
C LYS A 96 -9.10 14.20 -13.55
N LEU A 97 -7.88 13.72 -13.81
CA LEU A 97 -7.51 13.21 -15.15
C LEU A 97 -8.29 11.93 -15.51
N ILE A 98 -8.57 11.09 -14.53
CA ILE A 98 -9.40 9.88 -14.73
C ILE A 98 -10.85 10.26 -15.02
N HIS A 99 -11.41 11.22 -14.27
CA HIS A 99 -12.78 11.69 -14.44
C HIS A 99 -13.01 12.33 -15.82
N ASP A 100 -12.04 13.05 -16.34
CA ASP A 100 -12.13 13.65 -17.68
C ASP A 100 -12.28 12.59 -18.80
N GLU A 101 -11.73 11.39 -18.59
CA GLU A 101 -11.83 10.27 -19.55
C GLU A 101 -12.98 9.30 -19.19
N ILE A 102 -13.35 9.20 -17.93
CA ILE A 102 -14.41 8.33 -17.40
C ILE A 102 -15.35 9.19 -16.55
N PRO A 103 -16.32 9.91 -17.15
CA PRO A 103 -17.24 10.79 -16.41
C PRO A 103 -18.07 10.06 -15.34
N ASN A 104 -18.36 8.76 -15.54
CA ASN A 104 -19.04 7.91 -14.55
C ASN A 104 -18.01 7.26 -13.63
N SER A 105 -17.16 8.08 -12.98
CA SER A 105 -16.16 7.64 -11.99
C SER A 105 -16.41 8.28 -10.63
N ALA A 106 -16.13 7.54 -9.56
CA ALA A 106 -16.18 8.00 -8.18
C ALA A 106 -14.86 7.70 -7.46
N PHE A 107 -14.53 8.52 -6.48
CA PHE A 107 -13.28 8.43 -5.75
C PHE A 107 -13.53 8.27 -4.26
N ILE A 108 -12.78 7.38 -3.62
CA ILE A 108 -12.90 7.13 -2.18
C ILE A 108 -11.54 7.26 -1.52
N ILE A 109 -11.45 8.06 -0.47
CA ILE A 109 -10.30 8.11 0.43
C ILE A 109 -10.74 7.60 1.80
N VAL A 110 -10.18 6.47 2.22
CA VAL A 110 -10.43 5.87 3.53
C VAL A 110 -9.35 6.33 4.49
N GLY A 111 -9.70 7.27 5.36
CA GLY A 111 -8.79 7.87 6.32
C GLY A 111 -9.04 9.37 6.54
N SER A 112 -8.24 9.97 7.39
CA SER A 112 -8.27 11.40 7.72
C SER A 112 -6.85 11.95 7.83
N GLY A 113 -6.70 13.26 7.87
CA GLY A 113 -5.39 13.91 8.05
C GLY A 113 -5.40 15.38 7.73
N GLU A 114 -4.23 16.00 7.81
CA GLU A 114 -4.03 17.44 7.70
C GLU A 114 -4.34 18.00 6.30
N GLU A 115 -4.31 17.17 5.24
CA GLU A 115 -4.57 17.59 3.85
C GLU A 115 -6.04 17.35 3.41
N GLU A 116 -6.93 16.95 4.33
CA GLU A 116 -8.33 16.59 4.02
C GLU A 116 -9.11 17.76 3.39
N GLU A 117 -9.01 18.94 3.99
CA GLU A 117 -9.75 20.12 3.52
C GLU A 117 -9.28 20.58 2.12
N GLU A 118 -7.96 20.51 1.85
CA GLU A 118 -7.41 20.84 0.54
C GLU A 118 -7.91 19.87 -0.55
N VAL A 119 -7.91 18.58 -0.23
CA VAL A 119 -8.39 17.53 -1.14
C VAL A 119 -9.88 17.68 -1.44
N LYS A 120 -10.71 17.94 -0.42
CA LYS A 120 -12.15 18.18 -0.59
C LYS A 120 -12.44 19.45 -1.40
N ALA A 121 -11.68 20.52 -1.15
CA ALA A 121 -11.80 21.76 -1.90
C ALA A 121 -11.49 21.53 -3.39
N PHE A 122 -10.37 20.86 -3.70
CA PHE A 122 -10.00 20.52 -5.07
C PHE A 122 -11.07 19.66 -5.76
N ALA A 123 -11.60 18.65 -5.08
CA ALA A 123 -12.66 17.79 -5.62
C ALA A 123 -13.90 18.61 -6.00
N LYS A 124 -14.35 19.47 -5.09
CA LYS A 124 -15.51 20.35 -5.30
C LYS A 124 -15.32 21.31 -6.47
N GLU A 125 -14.16 21.96 -6.56
CA GLU A 125 -13.82 22.89 -7.66
C GLU A 125 -13.80 22.20 -9.02
N ASN A 126 -13.46 20.92 -9.07
CA ASN A 126 -13.35 20.14 -10.28
C ASN A 126 -14.55 19.21 -10.54
N GLY A 127 -15.61 19.27 -9.74
CA GLY A 127 -16.83 18.49 -9.91
C GLY A 127 -16.64 16.99 -9.73
N LEU A 128 -15.66 16.56 -8.91
CA LEU A 128 -15.38 15.15 -8.67
C LEU A 128 -16.33 14.57 -7.61
N GLU A 129 -16.85 13.38 -7.84
CA GLU A 129 -17.55 12.60 -6.84
C GLU A 129 -16.53 11.97 -5.89
N LEU A 130 -16.29 12.61 -4.74
CA LEU A 130 -15.31 12.20 -3.75
C LEU A 130 -15.98 11.88 -2.41
N VAL A 131 -15.71 10.69 -1.89
CA VAL A 131 -16.03 10.27 -0.53
C VAL A 131 -14.76 10.25 0.30
N VAL A 132 -14.72 11.01 1.41
CA VAL A 132 -13.69 10.91 2.44
C VAL A 132 -14.35 10.37 3.70
N THR A 133 -13.95 9.16 4.12
CA THR A 133 -14.65 8.45 5.20
C THR A 133 -14.29 8.95 6.60
N GLY A 134 -13.16 9.65 6.74
CA GLY A 134 -12.51 9.82 8.02
C GLY A 134 -11.83 8.53 8.49
N TRP A 135 -11.38 8.52 9.73
CA TRP A 135 -10.84 7.31 10.35
C TRP A 135 -11.94 6.27 10.57
N THR A 136 -11.64 4.99 10.31
CA THR A 136 -12.56 3.86 10.48
C THR A 136 -11.80 2.62 10.95
N ASP A 137 -12.47 1.76 11.69
CA ASP A 137 -12.01 0.42 12.07
C ASP A 137 -12.43 -0.68 11.07
N GLU A 138 -13.22 -0.30 10.05
CA GLU A 138 -13.68 -1.19 8.97
C GLU A 138 -13.12 -0.80 7.58
N PRO A 139 -11.80 -0.59 7.40
CA PRO A 139 -11.27 -0.10 6.12
C PRO A 139 -11.51 -1.07 4.97
N TYR A 140 -11.54 -2.38 5.23
CA TYR A 140 -11.73 -3.40 4.22
C TYR A 140 -13.14 -3.39 3.61
N SER A 141 -14.15 -2.94 4.36
CA SER A 141 -15.51 -2.79 3.85
C SER A 141 -15.61 -1.75 2.73
N TYR A 142 -14.82 -0.69 2.84
CA TYR A 142 -14.68 0.31 1.77
C TYR A 142 -13.79 -0.19 0.63
N LEU A 143 -12.68 -0.86 0.97
CA LEU A 143 -11.77 -1.43 -0.02
C LEU A 143 -12.49 -2.37 -1.00
N LYS A 144 -13.47 -3.12 -0.52
CA LYS A 144 -14.30 -4.01 -1.36
C LYS A 144 -15.06 -3.28 -2.46
N VAL A 145 -15.35 -2.00 -2.31
CA VAL A 145 -16.07 -1.17 -3.30
C VAL A 145 -15.18 -0.71 -4.45
N PHE A 146 -13.85 -0.66 -4.26
CA PHE A 146 -12.90 -0.18 -5.27
C PHE A 146 -12.83 -1.12 -6.48
N ASP A 147 -12.68 -0.55 -7.66
CA ASP A 147 -12.24 -1.24 -8.87
C ASP A 147 -10.71 -1.19 -9.01
N VAL A 148 -10.12 -0.02 -8.67
CA VAL A 148 -8.67 0.19 -8.60
C VAL A 148 -8.30 0.82 -7.28
N ALA A 149 -7.24 0.33 -6.65
CA ALA A 149 -6.67 0.90 -5.44
C ALA A 149 -5.32 1.57 -5.75
N MET A 150 -5.14 2.82 -5.32
CA MET A 150 -3.90 3.56 -5.52
C MET A 150 -3.15 3.78 -4.21
N LEU A 151 -1.82 3.57 -4.22
CA LEU A 151 -0.90 3.99 -3.17
C LEU A 151 0.18 4.88 -3.78
N LEU A 152 0.00 6.20 -3.75
CA LEU A 152 0.86 7.16 -4.41
C LEU A 152 1.87 7.82 -3.44
N SER A 153 2.25 7.10 -2.40
CA SER A 153 3.11 7.60 -1.32
C SER A 153 4.45 8.11 -1.82
N ARG A 154 5.00 9.10 -1.11
CA ARG A 154 6.34 9.66 -1.32
C ARG A 154 7.44 8.88 -0.59
N TRP A 155 7.09 8.14 0.46
CA TRP A 155 7.98 7.19 1.14
C TRP A 155 7.16 6.13 1.89
N GLU A 156 7.69 4.89 1.92
CA GLU A 156 7.07 3.74 2.58
C GLU A 156 8.11 2.84 3.26
N GLY A 157 7.83 2.41 4.48
CA GLY A 157 8.64 1.39 5.13
C GLY A 157 8.45 0.01 4.49
N PHE A 158 7.19 -0.40 4.32
CA PHE A 158 6.82 -1.67 3.70
C PHE A 158 5.72 -1.50 2.64
N GLY A 159 4.61 -0.83 2.98
CA GLY A 159 3.46 -0.68 2.09
C GLY A 159 2.33 -1.68 2.38
N LEU A 160 1.94 -1.85 3.65
CA LEU A 160 0.86 -2.77 4.06
C LEU A 160 -0.41 -2.57 3.22
N ALA A 161 -0.79 -1.32 2.92
CA ALA A 161 -1.96 -1.05 2.11
C ALA A 161 -1.91 -1.73 0.73
N VAL A 162 -0.73 -1.82 0.09
CA VAL A 162 -0.58 -2.55 -1.19
C VAL A 162 -0.93 -4.03 -1.00
N VAL A 163 -0.41 -4.65 0.05
CA VAL A 163 -0.67 -6.07 0.34
C VAL A 163 -2.16 -6.30 0.65
N GLU A 164 -2.79 -5.37 1.37
CA GLU A 164 -4.25 -5.39 1.64
C GLU A 164 -5.08 -5.24 0.34
N TYR A 165 -4.66 -4.35 -0.57
CA TYR A 165 -5.31 -4.17 -1.88
C TYR A 165 -5.23 -5.46 -2.72
N MET A 166 -4.06 -6.08 -2.78
CA MET A 166 -3.83 -7.35 -3.47
C MET A 166 -4.68 -8.49 -2.85
N ALA A 167 -4.75 -8.57 -1.51
CA ALA A 167 -5.57 -9.54 -0.79
C ALA A 167 -7.08 -9.37 -1.05
N ALA A 168 -7.52 -8.13 -1.24
CA ALA A 168 -8.89 -7.80 -1.59
C ALA A 168 -9.23 -8.01 -3.07
N GLU A 169 -8.29 -8.55 -3.85
CA GLU A 169 -8.42 -8.74 -5.30
C GLU A 169 -8.68 -7.41 -6.05
N LYS A 170 -8.00 -6.34 -5.62
CA LYS A 170 -8.07 -5.04 -6.31
C LYS A 170 -6.89 -4.88 -7.27
N ASN A 171 -7.14 -4.20 -8.39
CA ASN A 171 -6.06 -3.76 -9.24
C ASN A 171 -5.27 -2.68 -8.51
N VAL A 172 -3.95 -2.81 -8.47
CA VAL A 172 -3.06 -1.94 -7.71
C VAL A 172 -2.28 -1.02 -8.64
N VAL A 173 -2.31 0.27 -8.34
CA VAL A 173 -1.40 1.27 -8.92
C VAL A 173 -0.61 1.90 -7.77
N ALA A 174 0.71 1.75 -7.77
CA ALA A 174 1.53 2.19 -6.64
C ALA A 174 2.80 2.91 -7.10
N THR A 175 3.29 3.83 -6.28
CA THR A 175 4.54 4.54 -6.56
C THR A 175 5.74 3.60 -6.48
N LYS A 176 6.66 3.68 -7.44
CA LYS A 176 7.90 2.90 -7.51
C LYS A 176 8.95 3.45 -6.55
N ILE A 177 8.73 3.25 -5.26
CA ILE A 177 9.61 3.76 -4.19
C ILE A 177 9.91 2.68 -3.15
N ASP A 178 11.02 2.80 -2.46
CA ASP A 178 11.40 2.03 -1.27
C ASP A 178 11.14 0.52 -1.42
N ALA A 179 10.25 -0.03 -0.58
CA ALA A 179 9.91 -1.45 -0.58
C ALA A 179 8.86 -1.84 -1.65
N ILE A 180 8.11 -0.89 -2.21
CA ILE A 180 6.99 -1.17 -3.12
C ILE A 180 7.39 -2.04 -4.33
N PRO A 181 8.53 -1.83 -5.02
CA PRO A 181 8.97 -2.69 -6.11
C PRO A 181 9.30 -4.14 -5.69
N THR A 182 9.35 -4.43 -4.39
CA THR A 182 9.49 -5.82 -3.90
C THR A 182 8.15 -6.49 -3.64
N LEU A 183 7.08 -5.70 -3.52
CA LEU A 183 5.70 -6.16 -3.33
C LEU A 183 4.97 -6.31 -4.65
N VAL A 184 5.20 -5.38 -5.58
CA VAL A 184 4.53 -5.31 -6.88
C VAL A 184 5.52 -5.56 -8.01
N ASP A 185 5.27 -6.61 -8.80
CA ASP A 185 5.96 -6.86 -10.05
C ASP A 185 5.22 -6.12 -11.17
N ASP A 186 5.82 -5.03 -11.66
CA ASP A 186 5.19 -4.12 -12.62
C ASP A 186 4.71 -4.83 -13.89
N GLY A 187 3.44 -4.62 -14.24
CA GLY A 187 2.78 -5.26 -15.38
C GLY A 187 2.38 -6.73 -15.15
N VAL A 188 2.67 -7.32 -13.97
CA VAL A 188 2.39 -8.73 -13.67
C VAL A 188 1.28 -8.88 -12.61
N ASP A 189 1.43 -8.22 -11.47
CA ASP A 189 0.50 -8.28 -10.33
C ASP A 189 0.07 -6.91 -9.80
N GLY A 190 0.46 -5.85 -10.51
CA GLY A 190 0.09 -4.46 -10.29
C GLY A 190 0.84 -3.55 -11.27
N LEU A 191 0.61 -2.26 -11.19
CA LEU A 191 1.28 -1.25 -12.01
C LEU A 191 2.04 -0.26 -11.14
N LEU A 192 3.30 0.01 -11.52
CA LEU A 192 4.14 0.97 -10.85
C LEU A 192 4.17 2.29 -11.60
N VAL A 193 4.23 3.39 -10.85
CA VAL A 193 4.26 4.77 -11.35
C VAL A 193 5.38 5.57 -10.71
N GLU A 194 5.81 6.62 -11.38
CA GLU A 194 6.81 7.53 -10.84
C GLU A 194 6.23 8.42 -9.73
N MET A 195 7.05 8.74 -8.73
CA MET A 195 6.68 9.58 -7.60
C MET A 195 6.25 10.98 -8.06
N ASP A 196 5.22 11.54 -7.40
CA ASP A 196 4.66 12.86 -7.69
C ASP A 196 4.20 13.05 -9.15
N ASN A 197 3.79 11.98 -9.82
CA ASN A 197 3.34 12.00 -11.21
C ASN A 197 1.85 11.59 -11.33
N PRO A 198 0.89 12.51 -11.13
CA PRO A 198 -0.53 12.22 -11.24
C PRO A 198 -0.95 11.79 -12.64
N LYS A 199 -0.22 12.23 -13.68
CA LYS A 199 -0.50 11.86 -15.08
C LYS A 199 -0.19 10.39 -15.32
N ASP A 200 0.98 9.92 -14.89
CA ASP A 200 1.35 8.49 -15.00
C ASP A 200 0.37 7.61 -14.22
N ALA A 201 -0.02 8.03 -12.99
CA ALA A 201 -1.01 7.32 -12.18
C ALA A 201 -2.37 7.22 -12.92
N ALA A 202 -2.85 8.30 -13.50
CA ALA A 202 -4.09 8.31 -14.27
C ALA A 202 -3.98 7.42 -15.52
N GLU A 203 -2.88 7.49 -16.28
CA GLU A 203 -2.66 6.66 -17.47
C GLU A 203 -2.69 5.15 -17.12
N LYS A 204 -2.09 4.74 -15.99
CA LYS A 204 -2.13 3.34 -15.51
C LYS A 204 -3.54 2.90 -15.12
N VAL A 205 -4.31 3.75 -14.43
CA VAL A 205 -5.72 3.46 -14.10
C VAL A 205 -6.57 3.36 -15.37
N LEU A 206 -6.41 4.26 -16.32
CA LEU A 206 -7.10 4.24 -17.61
C LEU A 206 -6.72 3.00 -18.44
N TRP A 207 -5.46 2.56 -18.35
CA TRP A 207 -5.04 1.32 -18.99
C TRP A 207 -5.80 0.12 -18.41
N LEU A 208 -5.88 -0.01 -17.08
CA LEU A 208 -6.65 -1.07 -16.40
C LEU A 208 -8.13 -1.05 -16.81
N TYR A 209 -8.74 0.11 -16.89
CA TYR A 209 -10.12 0.28 -17.32
C TYR A 209 -10.35 -0.21 -18.77
N ARG A 210 -9.41 0.08 -19.67
CA ARG A 210 -9.47 -0.29 -21.09
C ARG A 210 -9.06 -1.74 -21.36
N HIS A 211 -8.39 -2.42 -20.41
CA HIS A 211 -7.88 -3.79 -20.53
C HIS A 211 -8.41 -4.70 -19.42
N PRO A 212 -9.75 -4.95 -19.36
CA PRO A 212 -10.36 -5.65 -18.23
C PRO A 212 -9.93 -7.12 -18.10
N LYS A 213 -9.50 -7.78 -19.19
CA LYS A 213 -9.01 -9.17 -19.14
C LYS A 213 -7.66 -9.24 -18.43
N GLU A 214 -6.73 -8.40 -18.82
CA GLU A 214 -5.40 -8.28 -18.24
C GLU A 214 -5.50 -7.83 -16.76
N ALA A 215 -6.42 -6.92 -16.45
CA ALA A 215 -6.70 -6.48 -15.10
C ALA A 215 -7.18 -7.62 -14.19
N VAL A 216 -8.03 -8.52 -14.70
CA VAL A 216 -8.47 -9.73 -13.96
C VAL A 216 -7.31 -10.70 -13.71
N GLU A 217 -6.46 -10.95 -14.71
CA GLU A 217 -5.29 -11.81 -14.55
C GLU A 217 -4.29 -11.23 -13.55
N MET A 218 -4.05 -9.93 -13.61
CA MET A 218 -3.13 -9.20 -12.73
C MET A 218 -3.54 -9.33 -11.26
N LYS A 219 -4.78 -9.02 -10.92
CA LYS A 219 -5.25 -9.13 -9.53
C LYS A 219 -5.30 -10.57 -9.00
N SER A 220 -5.51 -11.56 -9.87
CA SER A 220 -5.44 -12.97 -9.49
C SER A 220 -4.01 -13.40 -9.13
N LYS A 221 -3.00 -12.95 -9.89
CA LYS A 221 -1.59 -13.16 -9.56
C LYS A 221 -1.20 -12.45 -8.27
N ALA A 222 -1.70 -11.22 -8.07
CA ALA A 222 -1.51 -10.44 -6.86
C ALA A 222 -2.00 -11.19 -5.61
N LEU A 223 -3.25 -11.69 -5.64
CA LEU A 223 -3.81 -12.46 -4.53
C LEU A 223 -2.98 -13.71 -4.23
N LYS A 224 -2.59 -14.47 -5.26
CA LYS A 224 -1.75 -15.66 -5.08
C LYS A 224 -0.44 -15.31 -4.37
N LYS A 225 0.25 -14.26 -4.81
CA LYS A 225 1.50 -13.77 -4.21
C LYS A 225 1.32 -13.41 -2.72
N VAL A 226 0.20 -12.75 -2.37
CA VAL A 226 -0.08 -12.37 -0.98
C VAL A 226 -0.31 -13.59 -0.10
N ILE A 227 -1.12 -14.54 -0.53
CA ILE A 227 -1.39 -15.78 0.21
C ILE A 227 -0.08 -16.57 0.45
N GLU A 228 0.80 -16.60 -0.56
CA GLU A 228 2.04 -17.37 -0.48
C GLU A 228 3.12 -16.69 0.36
N ASN A 229 3.12 -15.35 0.49
CA ASN A 229 4.27 -14.65 1.08
C ASN A 229 3.93 -13.72 2.25
N TYR A 230 2.67 -13.25 2.35
CA TYR A 230 2.30 -12.16 3.28
C TYR A 230 1.10 -12.48 4.17
N ASP A 231 0.62 -13.74 4.19
CA ASP A 231 -0.39 -14.15 5.17
C ASP A 231 0.22 -14.15 6.57
N ILE A 232 -0.51 -13.58 7.53
CA ILE A 232 -0.02 -13.39 8.90
C ILE A 232 0.39 -14.70 9.57
N SER A 233 -0.28 -15.82 9.25
CA SER A 233 0.07 -17.14 9.82
C SER A 233 1.49 -17.54 9.43
N ARG A 234 1.86 -17.38 8.16
CA ARG A 234 3.22 -17.67 7.65
C ARG A 234 4.27 -16.76 8.27
N VAL A 235 3.95 -15.48 8.44
CA VAL A 235 4.86 -14.52 9.08
C VAL A 235 5.08 -14.87 10.54
N VAL A 236 4.04 -15.29 11.24
CA VAL A 236 4.14 -15.80 12.62
C VAL A 236 5.03 -17.04 12.68
N ASP A 237 4.83 -18.02 11.78
CA ASP A 237 5.67 -19.22 11.73
C ASP A 237 7.15 -18.87 11.56
N GLN A 238 7.49 -17.95 10.65
CA GLN A 238 8.87 -17.48 10.46
C GLN A 238 9.47 -16.83 11.73
N HIS A 239 8.67 -16.10 12.50
CA HIS A 239 9.12 -15.53 13.76
C HIS A 239 9.32 -16.63 14.83
N VAL A 240 8.43 -17.61 14.88
CA VAL A 240 8.54 -18.76 15.80
C VAL A 240 9.82 -19.54 15.49
N GLU A 241 10.07 -19.90 14.23
CA GLU A 241 11.29 -20.58 13.80
C GLU A 241 12.55 -19.79 14.21
N MET A 242 12.57 -18.49 13.98
CA MET A 242 13.69 -17.63 14.39
C MET A 242 13.88 -17.63 15.91
N PHE A 243 12.82 -17.59 16.71
CA PHE A 243 12.92 -17.64 18.17
C PHE A 243 13.37 -19.01 18.67
N GLU A 244 12.92 -20.10 18.06
CA GLU A 244 13.35 -21.46 18.38
C GLU A 244 14.85 -21.66 18.11
N GLU A 245 15.35 -21.14 16.97
CA GLU A 245 16.79 -21.11 16.66
C GLU A 245 17.60 -20.37 17.74
N LEU A 246 17.11 -19.21 18.20
CA LEU A 246 17.80 -18.39 19.20
C LEU A 246 17.79 -19.01 20.59
N THR A 247 16.74 -19.75 20.94
CA THR A 247 16.58 -20.37 22.27
C THR A 247 17.07 -21.81 22.33
N GLY A 248 17.53 -22.37 21.21
CA GLY A 248 18.00 -23.76 21.12
C GLY A 248 16.86 -24.78 21.25
N GLY A 249 15.64 -24.39 20.81
CA GLY A 249 14.48 -25.29 20.79
C GLY A 249 14.01 -25.75 22.19
N LYS A 250 14.13 -24.87 23.19
CA LYS A 250 13.65 -25.15 24.58
C LYS A 250 12.19 -24.78 24.75
#